data_ad7e01744ee608828e696d8918fd576d
#
_entry.id   ad7e01744ee608828e696d8918fd576d
#
_cell.length_a   1.000
_cell.length_b   1.000
_cell.length_c   1.000
_cell.angle_alpha   90.00
_cell.angle_beta   90.00
_cell.angle_gamma   90.00
#
_symmetry.space_group_name_H-M   'P 1'
#
loop_
_entity.id
_entity.type
_entity.pdbx_description
1 polymer ?
#
loop_
_entity_poly.entity_id
_entity_poly.type
_entity_poly.pdbx_seq_one_letter_code
_entity_poly.pdbx_strand_id
1 'polypeptide(L)'
;MKRDPRRLDAARYPNKVRILARYADVDPLWHINNVALAQFYEEARVWSTMQVMGVERIPTPDGRRILIAHQSIDYLREAGYPGTLEVGIGVLHVGNSSWRFGMAMFQDGACVSVSEAVLVYAESRGPAPLPEDYRRRLEAWLMPDLAGD
;
A
#
# COMPACT_ATOMS: atom_id res chain seq x y z
N MET A 1 16.18 -0.04 -12.84
CA MET A 1 15.33 1.15 -12.78
C MET A 1 15.83 2.09 -11.69
N LYS A 2 16.03 3.34 -12.03
CA LYS A 2 16.55 4.33 -11.07
C LYS A 2 15.40 4.72 -10.14
N ARG A 3 15.47 4.33 -8.87
CA ARG A 3 14.43 4.70 -7.88
C ARG A 3 14.49 6.19 -7.57
N ASP A 4 13.33 6.80 -7.42
CA ASP A 4 13.25 8.16 -6.94
C ASP A 4 13.62 8.20 -5.44
N PRO A 5 14.69 8.91 -5.04
CA PRO A 5 15.10 8.96 -3.64
C PRO A 5 14.02 9.50 -2.70
N ARG A 6 13.09 10.30 -3.19
CA ARG A 6 11.98 10.85 -2.40
C ARG A 6 11.07 9.76 -1.87
N ARG A 7 11.00 8.61 -2.56
CA ARG A 7 10.20 7.46 -2.12
C ARG A 7 10.79 6.75 -0.91
N LEU A 8 12.05 7.03 -0.57
CA LEU A 8 12.74 6.45 0.59
C LEU A 8 12.56 7.27 1.86
N ASP A 9 11.80 8.37 1.79
CA ASP A 9 11.55 9.28 2.90
C ASP A 9 10.13 9.04 3.45
N ALA A 10 10.06 8.56 4.70
CA ALA A 10 8.80 8.28 5.39
C ALA A 10 7.89 9.51 5.49
N ALA A 11 8.47 10.72 5.57
CA ALA A 11 7.70 11.96 5.70
C ALA A 11 6.89 12.30 4.44
N ARG A 12 7.20 11.68 3.31
CA ARG A 12 6.49 11.92 2.04
C ARG A 12 5.15 11.22 1.95
N TYR A 13 4.91 10.22 2.79
CA TYR A 13 3.70 9.41 2.72
C TYR A 13 2.59 9.99 3.60
N PRO A 14 1.44 10.34 3.01
CA PRO A 14 0.34 10.99 3.75
C PRO A 14 -0.38 10.06 4.72
N ASN A 15 -0.34 8.74 4.47
CA ASN A 15 -0.96 7.74 5.34
C ASN A 15 0.09 6.72 5.79
N LYS A 16 -0.05 6.23 7.02
CA LYS A 16 0.89 5.27 7.60
C LYS A 16 0.14 4.20 8.38
N VAL A 17 0.61 2.97 8.23
CA VAL A 17 0.09 1.81 8.95
C VAL A 17 1.26 1.16 9.68
N ARG A 18 1.12 0.97 10.99
CA ARG A 18 2.13 0.30 11.82
C ARG A 18 1.79 -1.17 11.95
N ILE A 19 2.80 -2.01 11.77
CA ILE A 19 2.66 -3.46 11.82
C ILE A 19 3.70 -4.02 12.78
N LEU A 20 3.24 -4.70 13.82
CA LEU A 20 4.12 -5.41 14.73
C LEU A 20 4.49 -6.75 14.09
N ALA A 21 5.79 -6.99 13.88
CA ALA A 21 6.27 -8.26 13.37
C ALA A 21 6.03 -9.38 14.38
N ARG A 22 5.71 -10.58 13.88
CA ARG A 22 5.48 -11.77 14.69
C ARG A 22 6.67 -12.72 14.57
N TYR A 23 6.86 -13.58 15.56
CA TYR A 23 7.83 -14.67 15.45
C TYR A 23 7.60 -15.55 14.22
N ALA A 24 6.33 -15.79 13.87
CA ALA A 24 5.96 -16.54 12.65
C ALA A 24 6.39 -15.88 11.34
N ASP A 25 6.75 -14.59 11.35
CA ASP A 25 7.21 -13.86 10.17
C ASP A 25 8.72 -14.01 9.92
N VAL A 26 9.45 -14.67 10.84
CA VAL A 26 10.91 -14.81 10.79
C VAL A 26 11.31 -16.04 9.97
N ASP A 27 12.33 -15.89 9.16
CA ASP A 27 12.93 -16.99 8.39
C ASP A 27 14.12 -17.65 9.14
N PRO A 28 14.72 -18.73 8.60
CA PRO A 28 15.86 -19.38 9.22
C PRO A 28 17.10 -18.50 9.41
N LEU A 29 17.20 -17.38 8.69
CA LEU A 29 18.30 -16.41 8.83
C LEU A 29 18.03 -15.35 9.89
N TRP A 30 16.92 -15.49 10.64
CA TRP A 30 16.48 -14.56 11.68
C TRP A 30 16.08 -13.17 11.12
N HIS A 31 15.72 -13.10 9.85
CA HIS A 31 15.16 -11.90 9.23
C HIS A 31 13.66 -12.08 8.98
N ILE A 32 12.95 -10.98 8.86
CA ILE A 32 11.54 -11.04 8.43
C ILE A 32 11.50 -11.54 6.99
N ASN A 33 10.75 -12.61 6.77
CA ASN A 33 10.64 -13.26 5.48
C ASN A 33 10.06 -12.31 4.42
N ASN A 34 10.55 -12.36 3.20
CA ASN A 34 10.04 -11.57 2.08
C ASN A 34 8.53 -11.79 1.84
N VAL A 35 8.03 -12.99 2.08
CA VAL A 35 6.60 -13.29 1.99
C VAL A 35 5.82 -12.52 3.06
N ALA A 36 6.35 -12.43 4.27
CA ALA A 36 5.73 -11.64 5.34
C ALA A 36 5.72 -10.15 5.00
N LEU A 37 6.80 -9.61 4.42
CA LEU A 37 6.83 -8.22 3.96
C LEU A 37 5.74 -7.94 2.91
N ALA A 38 5.52 -8.88 1.99
CA ALA A 38 4.44 -8.78 1.00
C ALA A 38 3.05 -8.78 1.67
N GLN A 39 2.86 -9.60 2.70
CA GLN A 39 1.63 -9.63 3.52
C GLN A 39 1.43 -8.32 4.28
N PHE A 40 2.48 -7.69 4.77
CA PHE A 40 2.40 -6.39 5.44
C PHE A 40 1.95 -5.28 4.48
N TYR A 41 2.41 -5.33 3.24
CA TYR A 41 1.88 -4.43 2.19
C TYR A 41 0.41 -4.67 1.92
N GLU A 42 -0.02 -5.92 1.87
CA GLU A 42 -1.44 -6.26 1.70
C GLU A 42 -2.28 -5.71 2.85
N GLU A 43 -1.84 -5.91 4.09
CA GLU A 43 -2.50 -5.40 5.29
C GLU A 43 -2.67 -3.87 5.22
N ALA A 44 -1.58 -3.15 4.95
CA ALA A 44 -1.61 -1.70 4.83
C ALA A 44 -2.52 -1.22 3.70
N ARG A 45 -2.49 -1.92 2.55
CA ARG A 45 -3.32 -1.62 1.40
C ARG A 45 -4.81 -1.83 1.69
N VAL A 46 -5.17 -2.92 2.35
CA VAL A 46 -6.56 -3.20 2.71
C VAL A 46 -7.11 -2.15 3.68
N TRP A 47 -6.35 -1.84 4.74
CA TRP A 47 -6.73 -0.78 5.69
C TRP A 47 -6.94 0.55 5.00
N SER A 48 -6.02 0.95 4.13
CA SER A 48 -6.09 2.21 3.40
C SER A 48 -7.25 2.22 2.41
N THR A 49 -7.52 1.10 1.74
CA THR A 49 -8.64 0.97 0.82
C THR A 49 -9.99 1.07 1.55
N MET A 50 -10.12 0.47 2.72
CA MET A 50 -11.33 0.63 3.54
C MET A 50 -11.58 2.09 3.93
N GLN A 51 -10.52 2.84 4.24
CA GLN A 51 -10.63 4.29 4.50
C GLN A 51 -11.10 5.06 3.26
N VAL A 52 -10.55 4.75 2.09
CA VAL A 52 -10.96 5.35 0.82
C VAL A 52 -12.44 5.08 0.53
N MET A 53 -12.90 3.87 0.74
CA MET A 53 -14.29 3.48 0.50
C MET A 53 -15.24 3.92 1.62
N GLY A 54 -14.73 4.25 2.80
CA GLY A 54 -15.55 4.57 3.96
C GLY A 54 -16.35 3.37 4.47
N VAL A 55 -15.76 2.18 4.43
CA VAL A 55 -16.39 0.91 4.80
C VAL A 55 -15.58 0.15 5.83
N GLU A 56 -16.24 -0.75 6.55
CA GLU A 56 -15.61 -1.57 7.60
C GLU A 56 -15.14 -2.93 7.09
N ARG A 57 -15.51 -3.30 5.88
CA ARG A 57 -15.08 -4.56 5.24
C ARG A 57 -15.18 -4.49 3.71
N ILE A 58 -14.33 -5.30 3.06
CA ILE A 58 -14.34 -5.51 1.60
C ILE A 58 -14.35 -7.02 1.35
N PRO A 59 -15.21 -7.57 0.46
CA PRO A 59 -16.27 -6.86 -0.25
C PRO A 59 -17.38 -6.40 0.67
N THR A 60 -18.08 -5.35 0.23
CA THR A 60 -19.24 -4.82 0.95
C THR A 60 -20.46 -5.72 0.75
N PRO A 61 -21.51 -5.64 1.62
CA PRO A 61 -22.72 -6.43 1.44
C PRO A 61 -23.44 -6.20 0.11
N ASP A 62 -23.31 -5.01 -0.49
CA ASP A 62 -23.90 -4.69 -1.80
C ASP A 62 -22.98 -5.01 -2.98
N GLY A 63 -21.89 -5.74 -2.74
CA GLY A 63 -21.03 -6.29 -3.79
C GLY A 63 -19.93 -5.38 -4.31
N ARG A 64 -19.71 -4.22 -3.69
CA ARG A 64 -18.55 -3.37 -4.03
C ARG A 64 -17.26 -4.05 -3.54
N ARG A 65 -16.27 -4.11 -4.40
CA ARG A 65 -15.01 -4.76 -4.11
C ARG A 65 -13.85 -4.09 -4.83
N ILE A 66 -12.66 -4.47 -4.42
CA ILE A 66 -11.42 -4.00 -5.03
C ILE A 66 -10.66 -5.22 -5.55
N LEU A 67 -10.20 -5.12 -6.77
CA LEU A 67 -9.37 -6.12 -7.41
C LEU A 67 -7.96 -5.58 -7.52
N ILE A 68 -6.98 -6.41 -7.17
CA ILE A 68 -5.58 -6.06 -7.42
C ILE A 68 -5.21 -6.47 -8.84
N ALA A 69 -4.76 -5.50 -9.64
CA ALA A 69 -4.38 -5.73 -11.02
C ALA A 69 -2.87 -5.85 -11.19
N HIS A 70 -2.10 -5.18 -10.33
CA HIS A 70 -0.64 -5.19 -10.38
C HIS A 70 -0.08 -4.93 -9.00
N GLN A 71 1.05 -5.55 -8.71
CA GLN A 71 1.87 -5.23 -7.55
C GLN A 71 3.34 -5.48 -7.89
N SER A 72 4.18 -4.57 -7.43
CA SER A 72 5.63 -4.74 -7.48
C SER A 72 6.23 -4.43 -6.11
N ILE A 73 7.29 -5.11 -5.73
CA ILE A 73 8.04 -4.87 -4.51
C ILE A 73 9.53 -4.91 -4.83
N ASP A 74 10.24 -3.86 -4.46
CA ASP A 74 11.69 -3.81 -4.49
C ASP A 74 12.23 -3.91 -3.06
N TYR A 75 12.94 -4.97 -2.75
CA TYR A 75 13.57 -5.19 -1.45
C TYR A 75 14.92 -4.49 -1.42
N LEU A 76 15.14 -3.62 -0.42
CA LEU A 76 16.34 -2.77 -0.32
C LEU A 76 17.29 -3.23 0.77
N ARG A 77 16.73 -3.73 1.87
CA ARG A 77 17.48 -4.23 3.02
C ARG A 77 16.65 -5.21 3.83
N GLU A 78 17.32 -5.96 4.67
CA GLU A 78 16.69 -6.88 5.58
C GLU A 78 15.96 -6.14 6.71
N ALA A 79 14.85 -6.71 7.17
CA ALA A 79 14.13 -6.25 8.35
C ALA A 79 14.31 -7.26 9.50
N GLY A 80 14.43 -6.75 10.70
CA GLY A 80 14.75 -7.55 11.89
C GLY A 80 13.54 -7.83 12.78
N TYR A 81 13.66 -8.88 13.57
CA TYR A 81 12.72 -9.27 14.61
C TYR A 81 13.45 -9.35 15.97
N PRO A 82 12.83 -8.95 17.10
CA PRO A 82 11.52 -8.31 17.21
C PRO A 82 11.55 -6.87 16.67
N GLY A 83 10.38 -6.34 16.28
CA GLY A 83 10.31 -4.96 15.81
C GLY A 83 8.96 -4.61 15.21
N THR A 84 8.77 -3.31 15.04
CA THR A 84 7.63 -2.72 14.36
C THR A 84 8.07 -2.17 13.01
N LEU A 85 7.26 -2.42 11.99
CA LEU A 85 7.44 -1.81 10.68
C LEU A 85 6.36 -0.75 10.47
N GLU A 86 6.71 0.30 9.76
CA GLU A 86 5.77 1.34 9.35
C GLU A 86 5.66 1.31 7.84
N VAL A 87 4.44 1.12 7.33
CA VAL A 87 4.15 1.19 5.90
C VAL A 87 3.59 2.56 5.60
N GLY A 88 4.36 3.36 4.88
CA GLY A 88 3.88 4.60 4.28
C GLY A 88 3.10 4.31 3.01
N ILE A 89 1.97 4.95 2.83
CA ILE A 89 1.12 4.77 1.66
C ILE A 89 0.58 6.12 1.18
N GLY A 90 0.62 6.31 -0.13
CA GLY A 90 0.06 7.48 -0.81
C GLY A 90 -0.40 7.10 -2.20
N VAL A 91 -1.00 8.03 -2.89
CA VAL A 91 -1.56 7.83 -4.23
C VAL A 91 -0.63 8.43 -5.27
N LEU A 92 -0.27 7.62 -6.27
CA LEU A 92 0.55 8.06 -7.40
C LEU A 92 -0.32 8.50 -8.59
N HIS A 93 -1.48 7.89 -8.77
CA HIS A 93 -2.37 8.18 -9.89
C HIS A 93 -3.80 7.75 -9.57
N VAL A 94 -4.78 8.53 -10.04
CA VAL A 94 -6.20 8.20 -9.97
C VAL A 94 -6.75 8.14 -11.40
N GLY A 95 -7.21 6.97 -11.82
CA GLY A 95 -7.84 6.74 -13.12
C GLY A 95 -9.36 6.82 -13.06
N ASN A 96 -10.03 6.33 -14.10
CA ASN A 96 -11.49 6.30 -14.15
C ASN A 96 -12.11 5.28 -13.16
N SER A 97 -11.59 4.05 -13.16
CA SER A 97 -12.06 2.93 -12.33
C SER A 97 -10.96 2.33 -11.47
N SER A 98 -9.79 2.94 -11.45
CA SER A 98 -8.61 2.41 -10.78
C SER A 98 -7.76 3.51 -10.17
N TRP A 99 -6.85 3.11 -9.31
CA TRP A 99 -5.80 4.00 -8.78
C TRP A 99 -4.52 3.22 -8.55
N ARG A 100 -3.43 3.94 -8.41
CA ARG A 100 -2.13 3.37 -8.08
C ARG A 100 -1.66 3.92 -6.73
N PHE A 101 -1.44 3.01 -5.79
CA PHE A 101 -0.75 3.31 -4.54
C PHE A 101 0.76 3.26 -4.75
N GLY A 102 1.46 4.23 -4.16
CA GLY A 102 2.88 4.14 -3.88
C GLY A 102 3.08 3.88 -2.40
N MET A 103 3.89 2.88 -2.07
CA MET A 103 4.11 2.44 -0.71
C MET A 103 5.60 2.28 -0.44
N ALA A 104 5.98 2.44 0.81
CA ALA A 104 7.31 2.09 1.29
C ALA A 104 7.23 1.59 2.72
N MET A 105 8.13 0.70 3.08
CA MET A 105 8.18 0.10 4.41
C MET A 105 9.44 0.55 5.12
N PHE A 106 9.29 0.91 6.38
CA PHE A 106 10.36 1.46 7.21
C PHE A 106 10.49 0.69 8.52
N GLN A 107 11.72 0.48 8.94
CA GLN A 107 12.02 -0.02 10.28
C GLN A 107 13.11 0.88 10.87
N ASP A 108 12.86 1.38 12.08
CA ASP A 108 13.78 2.29 12.78
C ASP A 108 14.23 3.48 11.90
N GLY A 109 13.30 4.04 11.12
CA GLY A 109 13.54 5.16 10.23
C GLY A 109 14.23 4.82 8.90
N ALA A 110 14.65 3.58 8.69
CA ALA A 110 15.31 3.15 7.46
C ALA A 110 14.33 2.47 6.50
N CYS A 111 14.40 2.82 5.23
CA CYS A 111 13.56 2.21 4.21
C CYS A 111 14.02 0.77 3.93
N VAL A 112 13.12 -0.17 4.16
CA VAL A 112 13.34 -1.61 3.96
C VAL A 112 13.01 -2.03 2.53
N SER A 113 11.93 -1.49 2.00
CA SER A 113 11.43 -1.83 0.66
C SER A 113 10.52 -0.73 0.13
N VAL A 114 10.29 -0.72 -1.18
CA VAL A 114 9.29 0.12 -1.85
C VAL A 114 8.37 -0.75 -2.69
N SER A 115 7.13 -0.31 -2.84
CA SER A 115 6.10 -1.08 -3.55
C SER A 115 5.18 -0.15 -4.32
N GLU A 116 4.60 -0.68 -5.39
CA GLU A 116 3.47 -0.06 -6.08
C GLU A 116 2.37 -1.10 -6.26
N ALA A 117 1.13 -0.65 -6.23
CA ALA A 117 -0.02 -1.52 -6.49
C ALA A 117 -1.08 -0.77 -7.29
N VAL A 118 -1.61 -1.42 -8.31
CA VAL A 118 -2.77 -0.93 -9.07
C VAL A 118 -4.01 -1.65 -8.59
N LEU A 119 -5.00 -0.89 -8.15
CA LEU A 119 -6.27 -1.39 -7.65
C LEU A 119 -7.40 -0.95 -8.56
N VAL A 120 -8.34 -1.85 -8.81
CA VAL A 120 -9.49 -1.61 -9.67
C VAL A 120 -10.76 -1.73 -8.82
N TYR A 121 -11.56 -0.67 -8.83
CA TYR A 121 -12.88 -0.67 -8.23
C TYR A 121 -13.86 -1.46 -9.09
N ALA A 122 -14.62 -2.32 -8.46
CA ALA A 122 -15.64 -3.13 -9.13
C ALA A 122 -16.92 -3.23 -8.31
N GLU A 123 -18.01 -3.27 -9.03
CA GLU A 123 -19.34 -3.57 -8.53
C GLU A 123 -19.75 -4.97 -8.98
N SER A 124 -20.98 -5.38 -8.73
CA SER A 124 -21.47 -6.73 -9.05
C SER A 124 -21.28 -7.14 -10.52
N ARG A 125 -21.32 -6.18 -11.45
CA ARG A 125 -21.17 -6.42 -12.90
C ARG A 125 -19.74 -6.33 -13.40
N GLY A 126 -18.78 -5.95 -12.57
CA GLY A 126 -17.38 -5.78 -12.93
C GLY A 126 -16.85 -4.37 -12.65
N PRO A 127 -15.71 -4.01 -13.23
CA PRO A 127 -15.14 -2.68 -13.06
C PRO A 127 -16.14 -1.57 -13.34
N ALA A 128 -16.11 -0.54 -12.49
CA ALA A 128 -17.03 0.59 -12.56
C ALA A 128 -16.27 1.90 -12.27
N PRO A 129 -16.80 3.05 -12.71
CA PRO A 129 -16.21 4.34 -12.39
C PRO A 129 -16.14 4.55 -10.88
N LEU A 130 -15.02 5.15 -10.42
CA LEU A 130 -14.86 5.48 -9.01
C LEU A 130 -15.97 6.44 -8.55
N PRO A 131 -16.67 6.12 -7.45
CA PRO A 131 -17.56 7.10 -6.81
C PRO A 131 -16.79 8.38 -6.46
N GLU A 132 -17.48 9.51 -6.52
CA GLU A 132 -16.87 10.82 -6.33
C GLU A 132 -16.22 10.99 -4.94
N ASP A 133 -16.83 10.42 -3.91
CA ASP A 133 -16.27 10.46 -2.56
C ASP A 133 -14.99 9.62 -2.43
N TYR A 134 -14.88 8.49 -3.15
CA TYR A 134 -13.63 7.71 -3.20
C TYR A 134 -12.53 8.50 -3.90
N ARG A 135 -12.87 9.08 -5.05
CA ARG A 135 -11.94 9.92 -5.82
C ARG A 135 -11.40 11.06 -4.97
N ARG A 136 -12.26 11.77 -4.27
CA ARG A 136 -11.87 12.89 -3.40
C ARG A 136 -10.91 12.44 -2.29
N ARG A 137 -11.17 11.29 -1.66
CA ARG A 137 -10.28 10.76 -0.61
C ARG A 137 -8.94 10.29 -1.17
N LEU A 138 -8.94 9.69 -2.35
CA LEU A 138 -7.70 9.32 -3.04
C LEU A 138 -6.88 10.55 -3.42
N GLU A 139 -7.51 11.59 -3.93
CA GLU A 139 -6.84 12.84 -4.31
C GLU A 139 -6.21 13.54 -3.10
N ALA A 140 -6.81 13.42 -1.91
CA ALA A 140 -6.23 13.94 -0.67
C ALA A 140 -4.90 13.24 -0.30
N TRP A 141 -4.64 12.05 -0.83
CA TRP A 141 -3.41 11.28 -0.61
C TRP A 141 -2.45 11.32 -1.80
N LEU A 142 -2.72 12.15 -2.79
CA LEU A 142 -1.82 12.29 -3.94
C LEU A 142 -0.43 12.77 -3.50
N MET A 143 0.56 12.14 -4.10
CA MET A 143 1.97 12.53 -3.99
C MET A 143 2.42 13.09 -5.36
N PRO A 144 2.04 14.33 -5.70
CA PRO A 144 2.17 14.85 -7.07
C PRO A 144 3.62 14.88 -7.57
N ASP A 145 4.58 15.10 -6.67
CA ASP A 145 6.00 15.09 -7.02
C ASP A 145 6.54 13.71 -7.39
N LEU A 146 5.75 12.65 -7.14
CA LEU A 146 6.10 11.26 -7.40
C LEU A 146 5.17 10.62 -8.43
N ALA A 147 4.15 11.35 -8.86
CA ALA A 147 3.12 10.91 -9.80
C ALA A 147 3.52 11.26 -11.23
N GLY A 148 4.46 10.60 -11.78
CA GLY A 148 4.78 10.92 -13.15
C GLY A 148 6.02 10.23 -13.69
N ASP A 149 5.92 8.95 -13.82
CA ASP A 149 6.75 8.23 -14.80
C ASP A 149 6.02 6.96 -15.21
#